data_2cc65cdc0de2c3ce538a25764dc52abb
#
_entry.id   2cc65cdc0de2c3ce538a25764dc52abb
#
_cell.length_a   1.000
_cell.length_b   1.000
_cell.length_c   1.000
_cell.angle_alpha   90.00
_cell.angle_beta   90.00
_cell.angle_gamma   90.00
#
_symmetry.space_group_name_H-M   'P 1'
#
loop_
_entity.id
_entity.type
_entity.pdbx_description
1 polymer ?
#
loop_
_entity_poly.entity_id
_entity_poly.type
_entity_poly.pdbx_seq_one_letter_code
_entity_poly.pdbx_strand_id
1 'polypeptide(L)'
;LIQRRDLTPLFEPRSVLLVGATADTLKWGGWVSKSFGDHQHLRDTHFVSLRGGELYGLPVHTSIADVAAPVDLAVIVVPAPGVPDAVTQSLALGAKALVIITSGFGETSAEGLAVQESLVAEVRAAGAVLLGPNCLGLYDDLGQLNVYGGTFPSGDLAFATQSGNLALEVALLLERSGQGLTRFASVGNQADLTLADMIRDFAHHEASRVVGAYVESPRDGADFADAVREAAAIKPVVVFAGGRTAAGAHAAASHTGNLAAESRVLRAILRDAGAVVVDTPGAFVDAVSTLRTGKTLGRRRIGIVADGGGHGVVSSDTVIEAGLEMATFSAATRDALQPFLKLNAPNNPVDLAGADASVLWHFHGLVDTMLRAEEVDAVVMTGYFGGYGAYHPESGPLEMEVAEAIARSSDETGKPVVVQSMEEASGNDTIRRLREVDVPVFSRIEQAIDALVLLDRPPIVQGVAPAGVPDRTLGDRPAYPEARAALAELGIEFPPGQLATSAEEA
;
A
#
# COMPACT_ATOMS: atom_id res chain seq x y z
N LEU A 1 -6.70 16.16 -18.25
CA LEU A 1 -5.58 15.44 -17.64
C LEU A 1 -4.86 16.39 -16.70
N ILE A 2 -4.87 16.10 -15.39
CA ILE A 2 -4.05 16.82 -14.41
C ILE A 2 -2.61 16.47 -14.71
N GLN A 3 -1.75 17.46 -14.88
CA GLN A 3 -0.35 17.23 -15.21
C GLN A 3 0.36 16.65 -13.98
N ARG A 4 0.97 15.47 -14.14
CA ARG A 4 1.79 14.85 -13.09
C ARG A 4 2.90 15.80 -12.67
N ARG A 5 3.05 16.03 -11.37
CA ARG A 5 4.13 16.85 -10.80
C ARG A 5 5.46 16.09 -10.86
N ASP A 6 6.55 16.79 -11.10
CA ASP A 6 7.89 16.21 -11.02
C ASP A 6 8.32 16.11 -9.55
N LEU A 7 8.41 14.89 -9.04
CA LEU A 7 8.85 14.59 -7.68
C LEU A 7 10.30 14.07 -7.61
N THR A 8 11.04 14.10 -8.71
CA THR A 8 12.46 13.74 -8.74
C THR A 8 13.27 14.47 -7.68
N PRO A 9 13.15 15.81 -7.48
CA PRO A 9 13.89 16.49 -6.43
C PRO A 9 13.53 16.05 -5.00
N LEU A 10 12.36 15.46 -4.81
CA LEU A 10 11.90 14.98 -3.52
C LEU A 10 12.49 13.60 -3.18
N PHE A 11 12.52 12.66 -4.14
CA PHE A 11 12.93 11.27 -3.92
C PHE A 11 14.35 10.95 -4.37
N GLU A 12 14.89 11.70 -5.34
CA GLU A 12 16.20 11.45 -5.96
C GLU A 12 17.08 12.73 -5.94
N PRO A 13 17.17 13.43 -4.78
CA PRO A 13 17.96 14.66 -4.69
C PRO A 13 19.46 14.36 -4.80
N ARG A 14 20.21 15.20 -5.53
CA ARG A 14 21.67 15.16 -5.58
C ARG A 14 22.31 15.94 -4.44
N SER A 15 21.56 16.87 -3.87
CA SER A 15 21.98 17.66 -2.71
C SER A 15 20.85 17.84 -1.71
N VAL A 16 21.17 17.71 -0.40
CA VAL A 16 20.22 17.80 0.70
C VAL A 16 20.67 18.81 1.74
N LEU A 17 19.72 19.56 2.26
CA LEU A 17 19.90 20.50 3.35
C LEU A 17 19.01 20.09 4.52
N LEU A 18 19.59 19.92 5.72
CA LEU A 18 18.83 19.76 6.95
C LEU A 18 18.92 21.03 7.80
N VAL A 19 17.79 21.69 7.99
CA VAL A 19 17.63 22.86 8.87
C VAL A 19 17.08 22.40 10.22
N GLY A 20 17.89 22.54 11.28
CA GLY A 20 17.60 22.01 12.61
C GLY A 20 18.44 20.78 12.95
N ALA A 21 19.61 20.64 12.34
CA ALA A 21 20.54 19.54 12.56
C ALA A 21 21.03 19.49 14.01
N THR A 22 21.18 18.28 14.54
CA THR A 22 21.67 18.04 15.90
C THR A 22 22.18 16.60 16.06
N ALA A 23 23.11 16.38 17.01
CA ALA A 23 23.53 15.03 17.40
C ALA A 23 22.54 14.34 18.36
N ASP A 24 21.57 15.07 18.91
CA ASP A 24 20.61 14.56 19.89
C ASP A 24 19.56 13.67 19.22
N THR A 25 19.76 12.36 19.30
CA THR A 25 18.86 11.34 18.74
C THR A 25 17.52 11.20 19.46
N LEU A 26 17.25 11.97 20.50
CA LEU A 26 15.91 12.11 21.08
C LEU A 26 15.04 13.12 20.30
N LYS A 27 15.62 13.80 19.33
CA LYS A 27 14.96 14.81 18.49
C LYS A 27 14.91 14.37 17.03
N TRP A 28 13.88 14.81 16.33
CA TRP A 28 13.73 14.57 14.88
C TRP A 28 14.98 14.98 14.09
N GLY A 29 15.51 16.18 14.37
CA GLY A 29 16.73 16.65 13.72
C GLY A 29 17.92 15.71 13.92
N GLY A 30 18.00 15.00 15.05
CA GLY A 30 19.06 14.03 15.31
C GLY A 30 18.93 12.75 14.49
N TRP A 31 17.72 12.26 14.31
CA TRP A 31 17.45 11.07 13.48
C TRP A 31 17.78 11.35 12.02
N VAL A 32 17.28 12.49 11.49
CA VAL A 32 17.57 12.87 10.10
C VAL A 32 19.05 13.20 9.91
N SER A 33 19.70 13.88 10.89
CA SER A 33 21.16 14.12 10.85
C SER A 33 21.95 12.83 10.74
N LYS A 34 21.56 11.79 11.52
CA LYS A 34 22.21 10.48 11.45
C LYS A 34 22.04 9.85 10.08
N SER A 35 20.82 9.80 9.59
CA SER A 35 20.52 9.22 8.27
C SER A 35 21.30 9.91 7.15
N PHE A 36 21.33 11.22 7.13
CA PHE A 36 22.06 11.99 6.12
C PHE A 36 23.57 11.83 6.26
N GLY A 37 24.08 11.78 7.50
CA GLY A 37 25.49 11.54 7.78
C GLY A 37 25.97 10.16 7.34
N ASP A 38 25.19 9.12 7.60
CA ASP A 38 25.49 7.74 7.21
C ASP A 38 25.56 7.59 5.65
N HIS A 39 24.77 8.38 4.92
CA HIS A 39 24.64 8.31 3.45
C HIS A 39 25.23 9.52 2.70
N GLN A 40 26.07 10.34 3.36
CA GLN A 40 26.68 11.54 2.76
C GLN A 40 27.57 11.25 1.53
N HIS A 41 28.01 10.02 1.36
CA HIS A 41 28.79 9.59 0.20
C HIS A 41 27.97 9.47 -1.10
N LEU A 42 26.62 9.50 -0.98
CA LEU A 42 25.70 9.37 -2.12
C LEU A 42 25.22 10.72 -2.65
N ARG A 43 25.30 11.79 -1.81
CA ARG A 43 24.81 13.13 -2.18
C ARG A 43 25.47 14.23 -1.37
N ASP A 44 25.50 15.43 -1.92
CA ASP A 44 25.99 16.60 -1.21
C ASP A 44 25.08 16.89 0.00
N THR A 45 25.65 16.86 1.20
CA THR A 45 24.90 16.95 2.45
C THR A 45 25.30 18.18 3.24
N HIS A 46 24.32 19.01 3.60
CA HIS A 46 24.51 20.25 4.35
C HIS A 46 23.71 20.27 5.64
N PHE A 47 24.34 20.65 6.72
CA PHE A 47 23.72 20.79 8.04
C PHE A 47 23.69 22.25 8.47
N VAL A 48 22.52 22.68 8.99
CA VAL A 48 22.33 24.01 9.56
C VAL A 48 21.71 23.89 10.95
N SER A 49 22.30 24.55 11.93
CA SER A 49 21.73 24.76 13.26
C SER A 49 22.30 26.02 13.91
N LEU A 50 21.53 26.63 14.83
CA LEU A 50 21.94 27.84 15.54
C LEU A 50 23.26 27.69 16.35
N ARG A 51 23.65 26.46 16.65
CA ARG A 51 24.85 26.16 17.45
C ARG A 51 26.12 26.00 16.61
N GLY A 52 25.98 25.75 15.30
CA GLY A 52 27.12 25.43 14.46
C GLY A 52 27.85 24.15 14.91
N GLY A 53 29.09 24.01 14.50
CA GLY A 53 29.97 22.89 14.88
C GLY A 53 30.22 21.89 13.78
N GLU A 54 30.26 20.60 14.12
CA GLU A 54 30.50 19.49 13.21
C GLU A 54 29.58 18.30 13.53
N LEU A 55 29.05 17.66 12.50
CA LEU A 55 28.27 16.41 12.60
C LEU A 55 28.73 15.45 11.50
N TYR A 56 29.04 14.20 11.87
CA TYR A 56 29.45 13.14 10.94
C TYR A 56 30.61 13.53 10.01
N GLY A 57 31.54 14.38 10.50
CA GLY A 57 32.66 14.88 9.71
C GLY A 57 32.33 16.04 8.76
N LEU A 58 31.11 16.54 8.78
CA LEU A 58 30.67 17.69 7.99
C LEU A 58 30.47 18.94 8.85
N PRO A 59 30.74 20.15 8.35
CA PRO A 59 30.48 21.38 9.05
C PRO A 59 28.98 21.60 9.25
N VAL A 60 28.62 22.11 10.42
CA VAL A 60 27.26 22.60 10.70
C VAL A 60 27.28 24.12 10.62
N HIS A 61 26.65 24.66 9.59
CA HIS A 61 26.55 26.11 9.41
C HIS A 61 25.60 26.74 10.45
N THR A 62 25.81 28.00 10.79
CA THR A 62 24.94 28.75 11.68
C THR A 62 23.84 29.50 10.97
N SER A 63 23.95 29.65 9.63
CA SER A 63 22.96 30.26 8.75
C SER A 63 22.81 29.44 7.48
N ILE A 64 21.59 29.40 6.95
CA ILE A 64 21.31 28.79 5.65
C ILE A 64 22.07 29.54 4.54
N ALA A 65 22.25 30.84 4.67
CA ALA A 65 23.00 31.65 3.70
C ALA A 65 24.49 31.27 3.55
N ASP A 66 25.04 30.54 4.53
CA ASP A 66 26.45 30.07 4.49
C ASP A 66 26.59 28.75 3.71
N VAL A 67 25.48 28.13 3.29
CA VAL A 67 25.48 26.87 2.55
C VAL A 67 25.75 27.13 1.08
N ALA A 68 26.59 26.29 0.46
CA ALA A 68 26.84 26.36 -0.97
C ALA A 68 25.57 25.96 -1.77
N ALA A 69 25.17 26.76 -2.73
CA ALA A 69 24.09 26.47 -3.65
C ALA A 69 24.59 25.68 -4.86
N PRO A 70 23.71 24.93 -5.58
CA PRO A 70 22.27 24.73 -5.34
C PRO A 70 21.98 23.57 -4.39
N VAL A 71 20.78 23.60 -3.78
CA VAL A 71 20.22 22.51 -2.97
C VAL A 71 18.97 21.99 -3.65
N ASP A 72 18.85 20.66 -3.85
CA ASP A 72 17.66 20.05 -4.45
C ASP A 72 16.53 19.88 -3.42
N LEU A 73 16.83 19.31 -2.24
CA LEU A 73 15.88 19.01 -1.18
C LEU A 73 16.26 19.71 0.14
N ALA A 74 15.34 20.48 0.70
CA ALA A 74 15.46 21.04 2.06
C ALA A 74 14.52 20.35 3.04
N VAL A 75 15.07 19.81 4.14
CA VAL A 75 14.31 19.21 5.25
C VAL A 75 14.34 20.16 6.44
N ILE A 76 13.15 20.58 6.90
CA ILE A 76 13.00 21.60 7.93
C ILE A 76 12.40 20.98 9.20
N VAL A 77 13.15 21.01 10.29
CA VAL A 77 12.79 20.45 11.60
C VAL A 77 13.02 21.46 12.74
N VAL A 78 12.83 22.73 12.47
CA VAL A 78 12.91 23.82 13.46
C VAL A 78 11.52 24.10 14.07
N PRO A 79 11.42 24.76 15.24
CA PRO A 79 10.14 25.20 15.80
C PRO A 79 9.31 26.03 14.80
N ALA A 80 7.99 25.90 14.84
CA ALA A 80 7.07 26.50 13.85
C ALA A 80 7.32 27.98 13.52
N PRO A 81 7.64 28.86 14.50
CA PRO A 81 7.94 30.27 14.18
C PRO A 81 9.17 30.49 13.29
N GLY A 82 10.10 29.53 13.26
CA GLY A 82 11.30 29.61 12.42
C GLY A 82 11.13 29.02 11.00
N VAL A 83 10.01 28.34 10.76
CA VAL A 83 9.79 27.63 9.48
C VAL A 83 9.65 28.61 8.29
N PRO A 84 8.90 29.73 8.39
CA PRO A 84 8.77 30.64 7.23
C PRO A 84 10.12 31.17 6.74
N ASP A 85 10.97 31.61 7.64
CA ASP A 85 12.31 32.10 7.29
C ASP A 85 13.19 30.99 6.69
N ALA A 86 13.14 29.76 7.25
CA ALA A 86 13.85 28.60 6.72
C ALA A 86 13.38 28.24 5.30
N VAL A 87 12.08 28.34 5.01
CA VAL A 87 11.51 28.10 3.65
C VAL A 87 12.05 29.15 2.69
N THR A 88 11.91 30.43 2.99
CA THR A 88 12.38 31.54 2.13
C THR A 88 13.87 31.40 1.81
N GLN A 89 14.73 31.14 2.81
CA GLN A 89 16.15 30.97 2.61
C GLN A 89 16.49 29.71 1.81
N SER A 90 15.79 28.59 2.04
CA SER A 90 16.00 27.34 1.28
C SER A 90 15.64 27.51 -0.20
N LEU A 91 14.54 28.22 -0.49
CA LEU A 91 14.15 28.55 -1.86
C LEU A 91 15.19 29.49 -2.54
N ALA A 92 15.76 30.44 -1.80
CA ALA A 92 16.83 31.29 -2.31
C ALA A 92 18.10 30.51 -2.66
N LEU A 93 18.38 29.35 -2.00
CA LEU A 93 19.43 28.41 -2.37
C LEU A 93 19.05 27.52 -3.56
N GLY A 94 17.87 27.69 -4.12
CA GLY A 94 17.41 26.92 -5.29
C GLY A 94 16.70 25.61 -4.99
N ALA A 95 16.29 25.36 -3.73
CA ALA A 95 15.55 24.16 -3.36
C ALA A 95 14.32 23.96 -4.25
N LYS A 96 14.18 22.75 -4.82
CA LYS A 96 13.05 22.34 -5.67
C LYS A 96 12.05 21.49 -4.92
N ALA A 97 12.45 20.90 -3.79
CA ALA A 97 11.57 20.18 -2.90
C ALA A 97 11.84 20.58 -1.45
N LEU A 98 10.78 20.68 -0.67
CA LEU A 98 10.84 20.95 0.76
C LEU A 98 10.06 19.89 1.52
N VAL A 99 10.58 19.45 2.67
CA VAL A 99 9.88 18.60 3.64
C VAL A 99 9.81 19.34 4.96
N ILE A 100 8.61 19.60 5.46
CA ILE A 100 8.41 20.24 6.77
C ILE A 100 7.84 19.20 7.74
N ILE A 101 8.68 18.68 8.64
CA ILE A 101 8.27 17.72 9.68
C ILE A 101 7.50 18.43 10.79
N THR A 102 7.85 19.68 11.07
CA THR A 102 7.30 20.50 12.14
C THR A 102 5.78 20.62 12.05
N SER A 103 5.10 20.46 13.17
CA SER A 103 3.67 20.71 13.39
C SER A 103 3.43 22.15 13.94
N GLY A 104 2.16 22.53 14.06
CA GLY A 104 1.76 23.84 14.59
C GLY A 104 1.21 24.78 13.49
N PHE A 105 0.59 24.23 12.49
CA PHE A 105 0.02 24.94 11.33
C PHE A 105 -1.50 24.75 11.24
N GLY A 106 -2.02 24.41 10.08
CA GLY A 106 -3.45 24.30 9.82
C GLY A 106 -4.20 23.30 10.70
N GLU A 107 -3.52 22.33 11.26
CA GLU A 107 -4.09 21.35 12.20
C GLU A 107 -4.32 21.93 13.61
N THR A 108 -3.76 23.09 13.93
CA THR A 108 -3.86 23.67 15.28
C THR A 108 -4.75 24.88 15.39
N SER A 109 -4.78 25.77 14.38
CA SER A 109 -5.55 27.02 14.43
C SER A 109 -5.74 27.64 13.04
N ALA A 110 -6.66 28.61 12.95
CA ALA A 110 -6.87 29.41 11.74
C ALA A 110 -5.65 30.26 11.38
N GLU A 111 -4.94 30.77 12.38
CA GLU A 111 -3.69 31.52 12.19
C GLU A 111 -2.60 30.61 11.62
N GLY A 112 -2.48 29.38 12.16
CA GLY A 112 -1.59 28.35 11.63
C GLY A 112 -1.91 27.98 10.19
N LEU A 113 -3.20 27.90 9.84
CA LEU A 113 -3.65 27.66 8.46
C LEU A 113 -3.23 28.81 7.53
N ALA A 114 -3.40 30.06 7.93
CA ALA A 114 -2.99 31.21 7.13
C ALA A 114 -1.48 31.23 6.85
N VAL A 115 -0.65 30.85 7.85
CA VAL A 115 0.80 30.71 7.66
C VAL A 115 1.08 29.57 6.67
N GLN A 116 0.43 28.42 6.82
CA GLN A 116 0.58 27.26 5.91
C GLN A 116 0.24 27.65 4.46
N GLU A 117 -0.85 28.35 4.23
CA GLU A 117 -1.27 28.81 2.89
C GLU A 117 -0.24 29.76 2.28
N SER A 118 0.33 30.68 3.10
CA SER A 118 1.40 31.58 2.66
C SER A 118 2.66 30.81 2.24
N LEU A 119 3.07 29.80 3.02
CA LEU A 119 4.21 28.93 2.68
C LEU A 119 4.00 28.20 1.35
N VAL A 120 2.80 27.65 1.15
CA VAL A 120 2.46 26.95 -0.11
C VAL A 120 2.51 27.93 -1.30
N ALA A 121 1.98 29.15 -1.14
CA ALA A 121 2.02 30.15 -2.19
C ALA A 121 3.46 30.52 -2.58
N GLU A 122 4.34 30.71 -1.60
CA GLU A 122 5.76 31.00 -1.80
C GLU A 122 6.49 29.86 -2.52
N VAL A 123 6.30 28.62 -2.04
CA VAL A 123 6.92 27.42 -2.63
C VAL A 123 6.50 27.24 -4.08
N ARG A 124 5.20 27.38 -4.37
CA ARG A 124 4.66 27.26 -5.74
C ARG A 124 5.15 28.38 -6.65
N ALA A 125 5.27 29.60 -6.14
CA ALA A 125 5.81 30.72 -6.90
C ALA A 125 7.27 30.50 -7.30
N ALA A 126 8.04 29.79 -6.50
CA ALA A 126 9.42 29.37 -6.80
C ALA A 126 9.49 28.15 -7.74
N GLY A 127 8.38 27.56 -8.14
CA GLY A 127 8.31 26.35 -8.94
C GLY A 127 8.81 25.09 -8.19
N ALA A 128 8.72 25.12 -6.84
CA ALA A 128 9.11 24.03 -5.97
C ALA A 128 7.86 23.26 -5.47
N VAL A 129 8.10 22.14 -4.75
CA VAL A 129 7.06 21.32 -4.12
C VAL A 129 7.28 21.22 -2.61
N LEU A 130 6.17 21.05 -1.85
CA LEU A 130 6.20 20.92 -0.39
C LEU A 130 5.50 19.65 0.07
N LEU A 131 6.22 18.79 0.82
CA LEU A 131 5.67 17.67 1.57
C LEU A 131 5.42 18.08 3.03
N GLY A 132 4.21 17.83 3.55
CA GLY A 132 3.80 18.25 4.89
C GLY A 132 3.05 19.59 4.87
N PRO A 133 3.13 20.46 5.90
CA PRO A 133 3.81 20.24 7.19
C PRO A 133 3.19 19.14 8.04
N ASN A 134 3.69 18.95 9.27
CA ASN A 134 3.17 17.95 10.21
C ASN A 134 3.23 16.53 9.62
N CYS A 135 4.35 16.14 9.06
CA CYS A 135 4.55 14.85 8.41
C CYS A 135 5.68 14.03 9.07
N LEU A 136 5.70 12.73 8.82
CA LEU A 136 6.77 11.84 9.26
C LEU A 136 8.01 11.93 8.36
N GLY A 137 7.89 12.51 7.18
CA GLY A 137 8.94 12.57 6.18
C GLY A 137 8.74 11.57 5.03
N LEU A 138 9.83 11.14 4.44
CA LEU A 138 9.84 10.22 3.29
C LEU A 138 11.00 9.22 3.37
N TYR A 139 10.89 8.18 2.53
CA TYR A 139 11.90 7.15 2.35
C TYR A 139 11.94 6.72 0.88
N ASP A 140 13.14 6.51 0.36
CA ASP A 140 13.40 5.86 -0.93
C ASP A 140 14.53 4.85 -0.75
N ASP A 141 14.22 3.56 -0.97
CA ASP A 141 15.13 2.44 -0.74
C ASP A 141 16.28 2.44 -1.74
N LEU A 142 15.98 2.66 -3.01
CA LEU A 142 16.96 2.61 -4.09
C LEU A 142 17.99 3.76 -3.97
N GLY A 143 17.50 4.95 -3.66
CA GLY A 143 18.35 6.12 -3.42
C GLY A 143 18.97 6.15 -2.03
N GLN A 144 18.61 5.24 -1.13
CA GLN A 144 18.99 5.27 0.28
C GLN A 144 18.74 6.66 0.90
N LEU A 145 17.58 7.24 0.56
CA LEU A 145 17.13 8.50 1.13
C LEU A 145 16.13 8.22 2.26
N ASN A 146 16.49 8.64 3.45
CA ASN A 146 15.65 8.41 4.63
C ASN A 146 15.53 9.70 5.45
N VAL A 147 14.42 10.40 5.26
CA VAL A 147 14.09 11.63 6.02
C VAL A 147 13.39 11.31 7.34
N TYR A 148 12.81 10.14 7.46
CA TYR A 148 12.21 9.65 8.70
C TYR A 148 13.26 9.35 9.78
N GLY A 149 14.43 8.83 9.38
CA GLY A 149 15.54 8.52 10.30
C GLY A 149 15.43 7.19 11.03
N GLY A 150 14.32 6.46 10.93
CA GLY A 150 14.19 5.06 11.36
C GLY A 150 14.60 4.08 10.27
N THR A 151 14.32 2.81 10.47
CA THR A 151 14.54 1.77 9.46
C THR A 151 13.20 1.26 8.94
N PHE A 152 13.09 1.16 7.62
CA PHE A 152 12.03 0.41 6.97
C PHE A 152 12.61 -0.85 6.33
N PRO A 153 11.91 -1.98 6.34
CA PRO A 153 12.34 -3.15 5.57
C PRO A 153 12.31 -2.83 4.08
N SER A 154 13.36 -3.23 3.36
CA SER A 154 13.44 -3.10 1.90
C SER A 154 12.46 -4.03 1.20
N GLY A 155 11.79 -3.58 0.14
CA GLY A 155 10.80 -4.36 -0.59
C GLY A 155 10.25 -3.67 -1.82
N ASP A 156 9.02 -3.99 -2.19
CA ASP A 156 8.41 -3.57 -3.45
C ASP A 156 7.05 -2.83 -3.29
N LEU A 157 6.71 -2.41 -2.06
CA LEU A 157 5.56 -1.57 -1.80
C LEU A 157 5.95 -0.09 -1.83
N ALA A 158 5.28 0.74 -2.63
CA ALA A 158 5.30 2.18 -2.46
C ALA A 158 4.08 2.61 -1.64
N PHE A 159 4.29 3.31 -0.51
CA PHE A 159 3.24 3.59 0.48
C PHE A 159 3.13 5.08 0.82
N ALA A 160 1.96 5.66 0.58
CA ALA A 160 1.62 7.03 0.98
C ALA A 160 0.64 7.04 2.16
N THR A 161 0.82 7.94 3.12
CA THR A 161 -0.02 7.95 4.33
C THR A 161 -0.27 9.35 4.88
N GLN A 162 -1.47 9.54 5.45
CA GLN A 162 -1.77 10.72 6.27
C GLN A 162 -1.30 10.55 7.72
N SER A 163 -1.16 9.31 8.21
CA SER A 163 -0.76 9.02 9.59
C SER A 163 0.65 8.44 9.65
N GLY A 164 1.57 9.19 10.27
CA GLY A 164 2.95 8.73 10.48
C GLY A 164 3.05 7.48 11.37
N ASN A 165 2.38 7.48 12.52
CA ASN A 165 2.45 6.36 13.45
C ASN A 165 1.86 5.06 12.88
N LEU A 166 0.79 5.16 12.09
CA LEU A 166 0.23 3.99 11.42
C LEU A 166 1.19 3.40 10.38
N ALA A 167 2.00 4.24 9.73
CA ALA A 167 3.03 3.75 8.83
C ALA A 167 4.07 2.87 9.53
N LEU A 168 4.40 3.18 10.78
CA LEU A 168 5.33 2.37 11.58
C LEU A 168 4.75 1.00 11.90
N GLU A 169 3.46 0.94 12.24
CA GLU A 169 2.75 -0.33 12.45
C GLU A 169 2.74 -1.16 11.17
N VAL A 170 2.39 -0.55 10.03
CA VAL A 170 2.42 -1.23 8.71
C VAL A 170 3.83 -1.74 8.40
N ALA A 171 4.88 -0.95 8.63
CA ALA A 171 6.26 -1.37 8.40
C ALA A 171 6.67 -2.58 9.25
N LEU A 172 6.28 -2.61 10.53
CA LEU A 172 6.52 -3.78 11.40
C LEU A 172 5.77 -5.03 10.94
N LEU A 173 4.56 -4.87 10.44
CA LEU A 173 3.78 -5.98 9.89
C LEU A 173 4.37 -6.50 8.57
N LEU A 174 4.84 -5.59 7.70
CA LEU A 174 5.56 -5.93 6.47
C LEU A 174 6.85 -6.72 6.79
N GLU A 175 7.65 -6.25 7.73
CA GLU A 175 8.87 -6.93 8.16
C GLU A 175 8.58 -8.37 8.62
N ARG A 176 7.55 -8.55 9.46
CA ARG A 176 7.13 -9.88 9.93
C ARG A 176 6.66 -10.79 8.80
N SER A 177 6.04 -10.22 7.78
CA SER A 177 5.62 -10.96 6.58
C SER A 177 6.71 -11.10 5.52
N GLY A 178 7.96 -10.70 5.82
CA GLY A 178 9.09 -10.78 4.89
C GLY A 178 8.95 -9.83 3.70
N GLN A 179 8.27 -8.71 3.89
CA GLN A 179 8.03 -7.69 2.87
C GLN A 179 8.56 -6.34 3.33
N GLY A 180 8.54 -5.35 2.45
CA GLY A 180 9.03 -4.04 2.77
C GLY A 180 8.61 -2.95 1.79
N LEU A 181 9.20 -1.79 2.02
CA LEU A 181 8.94 -0.59 1.26
C LEU A 181 10.05 -0.34 0.24
N THR A 182 9.69 0.06 -0.97
CA THR A 182 10.63 0.66 -1.92
C THR A 182 10.58 2.19 -1.85
N ARG A 183 9.40 2.75 -1.62
CA ARG A 183 9.19 4.20 -1.48
C ARG A 183 8.11 4.50 -0.46
N PHE A 184 8.31 5.55 0.33
CA PHE A 184 7.35 5.98 1.34
C PHE A 184 7.22 7.49 1.39
N ALA A 185 6.01 8.00 1.64
CA ALA A 185 5.77 9.39 1.95
C ALA A 185 4.63 9.57 2.97
N SER A 186 4.90 10.33 4.03
CA SER A 186 3.87 10.86 4.91
C SER A 186 3.49 12.25 4.44
N VAL A 187 2.23 12.45 4.04
CA VAL A 187 1.79 13.73 3.47
C VAL A 187 1.38 14.77 4.53
N GLY A 188 1.24 14.35 5.79
CA GLY A 188 0.86 15.25 6.88
C GLY A 188 -0.42 16.02 6.59
N ASN A 189 -0.37 17.35 6.68
CA ASN A 189 -1.51 18.23 6.42
C ASN A 189 -1.93 18.31 4.93
N GLN A 190 -1.18 17.69 4.02
CA GLN A 190 -1.43 17.77 2.58
C GLN A 190 -1.56 19.22 2.07
N ALA A 191 -0.69 20.12 2.56
CA ALA A 191 -0.80 21.52 2.24
C ALA A 191 -0.56 21.83 0.76
N ASP A 192 0.42 21.14 0.13
CA ASP A 192 0.76 21.26 -1.29
C ASP A 192 0.71 19.91 -1.98
N LEU A 193 1.63 18.99 -1.65
CA LEU A 193 1.59 17.61 -2.15
C LEU A 193 0.54 16.81 -1.39
N THR A 194 -0.25 16.03 -2.14
CA THR A 194 -1.38 15.26 -1.63
C THR A 194 -1.15 13.75 -1.78
N LEU A 195 -2.03 12.93 -1.23
CA LEU A 195 -2.04 11.49 -1.52
C LEU A 195 -2.20 11.20 -3.01
N ALA A 196 -2.96 12.02 -3.74
CA ALA A 196 -3.15 11.85 -5.17
C ALA A 196 -1.84 12.02 -5.95
N ASP A 197 -1.03 13.05 -5.61
CA ASP A 197 0.29 13.26 -6.21
C ASP A 197 1.22 12.06 -5.94
N MET A 198 1.24 11.54 -4.71
CA MET A 198 2.06 10.39 -4.34
C MET A 198 1.63 9.13 -5.08
N ILE A 199 0.33 8.83 -5.14
CA ILE A 199 -0.19 7.64 -5.85
C ILE A 199 0.18 7.68 -7.34
N ARG A 200 0.05 8.84 -8.00
CA ARG A 200 0.46 8.99 -9.40
C ARG A 200 1.97 8.76 -9.59
N ASP A 201 2.79 9.29 -8.70
CA ASP A 201 4.24 9.07 -8.76
C ASP A 201 4.60 7.60 -8.55
N PHE A 202 4.06 6.98 -7.51
CA PHE A 202 4.32 5.59 -7.13
C PHE A 202 3.86 4.58 -8.20
N ALA A 203 2.78 4.87 -8.91
CA ALA A 203 2.31 4.04 -10.02
C ALA A 203 3.37 3.92 -11.13
N HIS A 204 4.16 4.96 -11.35
CA HIS A 204 5.23 4.98 -12.36
C HIS A 204 6.62 4.59 -11.83
N HIS A 205 6.78 4.38 -10.52
CA HIS A 205 8.03 3.95 -9.93
C HIS A 205 8.31 2.48 -10.26
N GLU A 206 9.31 2.19 -11.10
CA GLU A 206 9.53 0.86 -11.69
C GLU A 206 9.75 -0.25 -10.65
N ALA A 207 10.46 0.05 -9.56
CA ALA A 207 10.75 -0.95 -8.52
C ALA A 207 9.52 -1.28 -7.64
N SER A 208 8.48 -0.47 -7.65
CA SER A 208 7.25 -0.76 -6.90
C SER A 208 6.36 -1.74 -7.67
N ARG A 209 5.94 -2.81 -7.03
CA ARG A 209 4.97 -3.78 -7.58
C ARG A 209 3.54 -3.47 -7.14
N VAL A 210 3.38 -2.85 -5.96
CA VAL A 210 2.09 -2.47 -5.38
C VAL A 210 2.16 -1.02 -4.92
N VAL A 211 1.07 -0.28 -5.12
CA VAL A 211 0.86 1.06 -4.56
C VAL A 211 -0.08 0.96 -3.37
N GLY A 212 0.33 1.46 -2.24
CA GLY A 212 -0.45 1.50 -1.01
C GLY A 212 -0.80 2.91 -0.58
N ALA A 213 -1.97 3.10 0.03
CA ALA A 213 -2.32 4.36 0.67
C ALA A 213 -3.10 4.15 1.97
N TYR A 214 -2.83 5.01 2.97
CA TYR A 214 -3.72 5.22 4.10
C TYR A 214 -4.38 6.58 3.99
N VAL A 215 -5.71 6.60 4.04
CA VAL A 215 -6.51 7.81 3.90
C VAL A 215 -7.54 7.94 5.02
N GLU A 216 -7.59 9.11 5.65
CA GLU A 216 -8.63 9.54 6.60
C GLU A 216 -9.63 10.48 5.90
N SER A 217 -9.10 11.46 5.19
CA SER A 217 -9.87 12.44 4.43
C SER A 217 -9.01 12.95 3.25
N PRO A 218 -9.37 12.64 2.01
CA PRO A 218 -8.67 13.22 0.87
C PRO A 218 -8.93 14.73 0.82
N ARG A 219 -7.91 15.50 0.43
CA ARG A 219 -8.05 16.96 0.27
C ARG A 219 -9.03 17.31 -0.85
N ASP A 220 -8.93 16.58 -1.95
CA ASP A 220 -9.86 16.60 -3.08
C ASP A 220 -10.24 15.16 -3.39
N GLY A 221 -11.51 14.82 -3.17
CA GLY A 221 -12.01 13.45 -3.33
C GLY A 221 -12.05 13.01 -4.79
N ALA A 222 -12.31 13.92 -5.72
CA ALA A 222 -12.36 13.63 -7.15
C ALA A 222 -10.95 13.37 -7.69
N ASP A 223 -10.00 14.27 -7.40
CA ASP A 223 -8.60 14.09 -7.80
C ASP A 223 -7.97 12.84 -7.20
N PHE A 224 -8.30 12.51 -5.94
CA PHE A 224 -7.83 11.28 -5.30
C PHE A 224 -8.40 10.02 -5.98
N ALA A 225 -9.68 10.01 -6.32
CA ALA A 225 -10.30 8.91 -7.05
C ALA A 225 -9.70 8.73 -8.45
N ASP A 226 -9.44 9.82 -9.15
CA ASP A 226 -8.81 9.80 -10.47
C ASP A 226 -7.37 9.29 -10.38
N ALA A 227 -6.59 9.72 -9.39
CA ALA A 227 -5.23 9.22 -9.14
C ALA A 227 -5.22 7.71 -8.86
N VAL A 228 -6.18 7.22 -8.06
CA VAL A 228 -6.34 5.78 -7.79
C VAL A 228 -6.69 5.03 -9.09
N ARG A 229 -7.58 5.56 -9.91
CA ARG A 229 -7.98 4.93 -11.20
C ARG A 229 -6.80 4.88 -12.18
N GLU A 230 -6.06 5.99 -12.30
CA GLU A 230 -4.85 6.06 -13.12
C GLU A 230 -3.80 5.03 -12.66
N ALA A 231 -3.56 4.94 -11.35
CA ALA A 231 -2.61 3.99 -10.77
C ALA A 231 -3.07 2.54 -10.93
N ALA A 232 -4.36 2.25 -10.70
CA ALA A 232 -4.94 0.92 -10.80
C ALA A 232 -4.90 0.37 -12.23
N ALA A 233 -4.81 1.22 -13.25
CA ALA A 233 -4.57 0.83 -14.63
C ALA A 233 -3.12 0.38 -14.92
N ILE A 234 -2.19 0.63 -13.98
CA ILE A 234 -0.77 0.32 -14.14
C ILE A 234 -0.35 -0.79 -13.17
N LYS A 235 -0.74 -0.70 -11.89
CA LYS A 235 -0.33 -1.58 -10.80
C LYS A 235 -1.49 -1.81 -9.83
N PRO A 236 -1.50 -2.90 -9.04
CA PRO A 236 -2.43 -3.07 -7.94
C PRO A 236 -2.35 -1.88 -6.96
N VAL A 237 -3.51 -1.36 -6.57
CA VAL A 237 -3.64 -0.30 -5.56
C VAL A 237 -4.39 -0.83 -4.36
N VAL A 238 -3.80 -0.71 -3.17
CA VAL A 238 -4.42 -1.08 -1.88
C VAL A 238 -4.65 0.18 -1.07
N VAL A 239 -5.89 0.44 -0.68
CA VAL A 239 -6.24 1.59 0.15
C VAL A 239 -6.78 1.13 1.49
N PHE A 240 -6.09 1.52 2.54
CA PHE A 240 -6.59 1.41 3.90
C PHE A 240 -7.33 2.71 4.26
N ALA A 241 -8.66 2.65 4.36
CA ALA A 241 -9.50 3.82 4.61
C ALA A 241 -9.95 3.87 6.07
N GLY A 242 -9.55 4.92 6.78
CA GLY A 242 -10.01 5.24 8.13
C GLY A 242 -11.44 5.80 8.17
N GLY A 243 -11.94 6.11 9.40
CA GLY A 243 -13.22 6.79 9.56
C GLY A 243 -14.47 5.97 9.20
N ARG A 244 -14.42 4.65 9.29
CA ARG A 244 -15.44 3.69 8.85
C ARG A 244 -16.76 3.77 9.61
N THR A 245 -16.71 4.14 10.88
CA THR A 245 -17.87 4.29 11.77
C THR A 245 -18.05 5.77 12.14
N ALA A 246 -19.24 6.13 12.65
CA ALA A 246 -19.47 7.50 13.12
C ALA A 246 -18.43 7.94 14.18
N ALA A 247 -18.04 7.04 15.08
CA ALA A 247 -16.99 7.31 16.07
C ALA A 247 -15.60 7.50 15.41
N GLY A 248 -15.24 6.63 14.46
CA GLY A 248 -14.00 6.77 13.69
C GLY A 248 -13.97 8.02 12.83
N ALA A 249 -15.08 8.38 12.19
CA ALA A 249 -15.20 9.62 11.41
C ALA A 249 -15.04 10.86 12.31
N HIS A 250 -15.62 10.86 13.50
CA HIS A 250 -15.44 11.94 14.47
C HIS A 250 -13.99 12.07 14.93
N ALA A 251 -13.33 10.94 15.21
CA ALA A 251 -11.91 10.92 15.57
C ALA A 251 -11.02 11.44 14.44
N ALA A 252 -11.26 11.01 13.19
CA ALA A 252 -10.54 11.49 12.01
C ALA A 252 -10.72 13.00 11.78
N ALA A 253 -11.96 13.50 11.89
CA ALA A 253 -12.26 14.93 11.77
C ALA A 253 -11.54 15.76 12.84
N SER A 254 -11.47 15.25 14.07
CA SER A 254 -10.75 15.92 15.18
C SER A 254 -9.22 15.93 14.97
N HIS A 255 -8.68 14.93 14.25
CA HIS A 255 -7.26 14.78 13.98
C HIS A 255 -6.80 15.62 12.78
N THR A 256 -7.61 15.68 11.73
CA THR A 256 -7.24 16.34 10.46
C THR A 256 -7.80 17.76 10.31
N GLY A 257 -8.71 18.18 11.18
CA GLY A 257 -9.43 19.46 11.07
C GLY A 257 -10.44 19.51 9.91
N ASN A 258 -10.60 18.44 9.14
CA ASN A 258 -11.51 18.35 7.99
C ASN A 258 -12.77 17.56 8.35
N LEU A 259 -13.92 17.95 7.74
CA LEU A 259 -15.13 17.14 7.76
C LEU A 259 -14.84 15.79 7.10
N ALA A 260 -15.00 14.71 7.87
CA ALA A 260 -14.85 13.36 7.32
C ALA A 260 -15.91 13.16 6.22
N ALA A 261 -15.46 12.79 5.02
CA ALA A 261 -16.35 12.33 3.96
C ALA A 261 -17.15 11.10 4.46
N GLU A 262 -18.39 10.91 3.95
CA GLU A 262 -19.12 9.67 4.25
C GLU A 262 -18.28 8.48 3.78
N SER A 263 -17.72 7.75 4.73
CA SER A 263 -16.76 6.67 4.49
C SER A 263 -17.29 5.62 3.50
N ARG A 264 -18.62 5.36 3.49
CA ARG A 264 -19.23 4.43 2.54
C ARG A 264 -19.12 4.90 1.09
N VAL A 265 -19.30 6.20 0.86
CA VAL A 265 -19.22 6.82 -0.47
C VAL A 265 -17.77 6.78 -0.97
N LEU A 266 -16.83 7.24 -0.14
CA LEU A 266 -15.41 7.19 -0.47
C LEU A 266 -14.96 5.76 -0.83
N ARG A 267 -15.32 4.77 -0.02
CA ARG A 267 -14.97 3.36 -0.26
C ARG A 267 -15.58 2.80 -1.53
N ALA A 268 -16.83 3.18 -1.85
CA ALA A 268 -17.47 2.77 -3.10
C ALA A 268 -16.75 3.36 -4.32
N ILE A 269 -16.42 4.65 -4.27
CA ILE A 269 -15.68 5.34 -5.33
C ILE A 269 -14.28 4.72 -5.52
N LEU A 270 -13.57 4.42 -4.44
CA LEU A 270 -12.24 3.80 -4.52
C LEU A 270 -12.26 2.39 -5.10
N ARG A 271 -13.30 1.59 -4.76
CA ARG A 271 -13.48 0.27 -5.38
C ARG A 271 -13.81 0.39 -6.87
N ASP A 272 -14.68 1.33 -7.24
CA ASP A 272 -15.00 1.64 -8.63
C ASP A 272 -13.75 2.12 -9.40
N ALA A 273 -12.88 2.87 -8.75
CA ALA A 273 -11.58 3.29 -9.29
C ALA A 273 -10.56 2.13 -9.41
N GLY A 274 -10.90 0.92 -8.96
CA GLY A 274 -10.06 -0.28 -9.08
C GLY A 274 -9.17 -0.58 -7.88
N ALA A 275 -9.29 0.16 -6.77
CA ALA A 275 -8.54 -0.15 -5.56
C ALA A 275 -9.12 -1.32 -4.76
N VAL A 276 -8.23 -2.07 -4.09
CA VAL A 276 -8.60 -2.91 -2.94
C VAL A 276 -8.73 -2.02 -1.72
N VAL A 277 -9.91 -1.98 -1.15
CA VAL A 277 -10.18 -1.19 0.05
C VAL A 277 -10.28 -2.11 1.25
N VAL A 278 -9.36 -1.97 2.18
CA VAL A 278 -9.22 -2.79 3.39
C VAL A 278 -9.51 -2.00 4.65
N ASP A 279 -9.67 -2.71 5.78
CA ASP A 279 -10.21 -2.16 7.02
C ASP A 279 -9.20 -2.11 8.18
N THR A 280 -8.09 -2.84 8.07
CA THR A 280 -7.09 -2.98 9.13
C THR A 280 -5.68 -2.98 8.57
N PRO A 281 -4.65 -2.63 9.37
CA PRO A 281 -3.25 -2.74 8.95
C PRO A 281 -2.87 -4.16 8.55
N GLY A 282 -3.37 -5.19 9.27
CA GLY A 282 -3.12 -6.60 8.92
C GLY A 282 -3.69 -6.96 7.55
N ALA A 283 -4.97 -6.62 7.29
CA ALA A 283 -5.59 -6.84 5.99
C ALA A 283 -4.90 -6.05 4.85
N PHE A 284 -4.31 -4.89 5.16
CA PHE A 284 -3.50 -4.15 4.21
C PHE A 284 -2.25 -4.94 3.80
N VAL A 285 -1.51 -5.46 4.77
CA VAL A 285 -0.31 -6.27 4.51
C VAL A 285 -0.66 -7.58 3.81
N ASP A 286 -1.73 -8.26 4.20
CA ASP A 286 -2.21 -9.49 3.53
C ASP A 286 -2.55 -9.20 2.05
N ALA A 287 -3.22 -8.08 1.77
CA ALA A 287 -3.53 -7.67 0.40
C ALA A 287 -2.27 -7.33 -0.42
N VAL A 288 -1.31 -6.64 0.17
CA VAL A 288 -0.01 -6.37 -0.48
C VAL A 288 0.71 -7.68 -0.80
N SER A 289 0.79 -8.62 0.18
CA SER A 289 1.40 -9.94 0.00
C SER A 289 0.82 -10.70 -1.18
N THR A 290 -0.50 -10.62 -1.31
CA THR A 290 -1.25 -11.34 -2.35
C THR A 290 -1.07 -10.69 -3.71
N LEU A 291 -1.26 -9.38 -3.79
CA LEU A 291 -1.34 -8.65 -5.07
C LEU A 291 0.02 -8.42 -5.72
N ARG A 292 1.12 -8.42 -4.93
CA ARG A 292 2.48 -8.33 -5.49
C ARG A 292 2.84 -9.52 -6.40
N THR A 293 2.15 -10.65 -6.25
CA THR A 293 2.34 -11.82 -7.12
C THR A 293 1.99 -11.56 -8.60
N GLY A 294 1.18 -10.53 -8.87
CA GLY A 294 0.70 -10.20 -10.22
C GLY A 294 -0.28 -11.22 -10.80
N LYS A 295 -0.70 -12.22 -10.01
CA LYS A 295 -1.62 -13.27 -10.47
C LYS A 295 -3.08 -12.85 -10.29
N THR A 296 -3.96 -13.50 -11.05
CA THR A 296 -5.42 -13.32 -10.98
C THR A 296 -6.11 -14.66 -10.92
N LEU A 297 -7.27 -14.72 -10.30
CA LEU A 297 -8.13 -15.89 -10.29
C LEU A 297 -9.00 -15.86 -11.54
N GLY A 298 -8.81 -16.83 -12.44
CA GLY A 298 -9.52 -16.85 -13.75
C GLY A 298 -11.01 -17.17 -13.59
N ARG A 299 -11.30 -18.30 -12.97
CA ARG A 299 -12.60 -18.74 -12.46
C ARG A 299 -12.44 -19.01 -10.97
N ARG A 300 -13.48 -19.39 -10.29
CA ARG A 300 -13.47 -19.49 -8.81
C ARG A 300 -13.26 -20.91 -8.28
N ARG A 301 -12.66 -21.82 -9.06
CA ARG A 301 -12.55 -23.25 -8.75
C ARG A 301 -11.21 -23.56 -8.07
N ILE A 302 -11.29 -23.93 -6.80
CA ILE A 302 -10.14 -24.08 -5.91
C ILE A 302 -9.82 -25.55 -5.68
N GLY A 303 -8.55 -25.92 -5.89
CA GLY A 303 -7.96 -27.17 -5.42
C GLY A 303 -7.36 -26.99 -4.04
N ILE A 304 -7.55 -27.97 -3.14
CA ILE A 304 -6.99 -27.92 -1.79
C ILE A 304 -6.07 -29.13 -1.59
N VAL A 305 -4.84 -28.84 -1.17
CA VAL A 305 -3.88 -29.83 -0.64
C VAL A 305 -3.80 -29.63 0.87
N ALA A 306 -4.31 -30.60 1.64
CA ALA A 306 -4.33 -30.54 3.09
C ALA A 306 -3.34 -31.54 3.69
N ASP A 307 -2.60 -31.10 4.69
CA ASP A 307 -1.69 -31.93 5.47
C ASP A 307 -2.42 -32.55 6.70
N GLY A 308 -3.65 -32.94 6.46
CA GLY A 308 -4.51 -33.58 7.45
C GLY A 308 -6.01 -33.30 7.20
N GLY A 309 -6.84 -34.28 7.46
CA GLY A 309 -8.29 -34.26 7.16
C GLY A 309 -9.01 -33.06 7.78
N GLY A 310 -8.67 -32.66 9.02
CA GLY A 310 -9.28 -31.51 9.70
C GLY A 310 -9.04 -30.18 8.97
N HIS A 311 -7.83 -29.95 8.47
CA HIS A 311 -7.51 -28.78 7.67
C HIS A 311 -8.30 -28.75 6.35
N GLY A 312 -8.43 -29.92 5.69
CA GLY A 312 -9.20 -30.07 4.47
C GLY A 312 -10.69 -29.71 4.66
N VAL A 313 -11.30 -30.19 5.75
CA VAL A 313 -12.71 -29.88 6.08
C VAL A 313 -12.90 -28.39 6.30
N VAL A 314 -12.14 -27.78 7.20
CA VAL A 314 -12.27 -26.35 7.51
C VAL A 314 -12.00 -25.48 6.29
N SER A 315 -10.97 -25.82 5.50
CA SER A 315 -10.67 -25.07 4.27
C SER A 315 -11.80 -25.17 3.24
N SER A 316 -12.45 -26.33 3.11
CA SER A 316 -13.60 -26.51 2.20
C SER A 316 -14.78 -25.63 2.59
N ASP A 317 -15.13 -25.60 3.88
CA ASP A 317 -16.21 -24.74 4.39
C ASP A 317 -15.88 -23.27 4.12
N THR A 318 -14.65 -22.85 4.44
CA THR A 318 -14.21 -21.45 4.25
C THR A 318 -14.20 -21.04 2.77
N VAL A 319 -13.80 -21.92 1.84
CA VAL A 319 -13.86 -21.67 0.38
C VAL A 319 -15.29 -21.39 -0.06
N ILE A 320 -16.25 -22.21 0.38
CA ILE A 320 -17.67 -22.04 0.00
C ILE A 320 -18.27 -20.79 0.63
N GLU A 321 -18.00 -20.52 1.91
CA GLU A 321 -18.48 -19.32 2.61
C GLU A 321 -17.93 -18.02 2.00
N ALA A 322 -16.71 -18.06 1.46
CA ALA A 322 -16.08 -16.94 0.74
C ALA A 322 -16.65 -16.72 -0.69
N GLY A 323 -17.61 -17.56 -1.15
CA GLY A 323 -18.21 -17.47 -2.48
C GLY A 323 -17.31 -18.01 -3.61
N LEU A 324 -16.30 -18.81 -3.25
CA LEU A 324 -15.49 -19.59 -4.18
C LEU A 324 -16.09 -20.98 -4.40
N GLU A 325 -15.54 -21.78 -5.30
CA GLU A 325 -16.03 -23.10 -5.66
C GLU A 325 -14.96 -24.17 -5.42
N MET A 326 -15.35 -25.33 -4.90
CA MET A 326 -14.47 -26.48 -4.87
C MET A 326 -14.34 -27.07 -6.28
N ALA A 327 -13.12 -27.17 -6.77
CA ALA A 327 -12.86 -27.83 -8.07
C ALA A 327 -13.31 -29.30 -8.04
N THR A 328 -14.03 -29.75 -9.06
CA THR A 328 -14.41 -31.16 -9.22
C THR A 328 -13.45 -31.82 -10.19
N PHE A 329 -12.60 -32.71 -9.69
CA PHE A 329 -11.57 -33.35 -10.51
C PHE A 329 -12.14 -34.31 -11.55
N SER A 330 -11.64 -34.21 -12.78
CA SER A 330 -11.89 -35.18 -13.85
C SER A 330 -11.28 -36.56 -13.50
N ALA A 331 -11.67 -37.61 -14.22
CA ALA A 331 -11.05 -38.93 -14.05
C ALA A 331 -9.53 -38.86 -14.33
N ALA A 332 -9.15 -38.14 -15.38
CA ALA A 332 -7.73 -37.99 -15.73
C ALA A 332 -6.92 -37.29 -14.63
N THR A 333 -7.48 -36.25 -14.01
CA THR A 333 -6.84 -35.54 -12.91
C THR A 333 -6.73 -36.44 -11.68
N ARG A 334 -7.78 -37.20 -11.35
CA ARG A 334 -7.72 -38.16 -10.24
C ARG A 334 -6.67 -39.24 -10.47
N ASP A 335 -6.59 -39.82 -11.68
CA ASP A 335 -5.60 -40.84 -12.02
C ASP A 335 -4.17 -40.25 -11.91
N ALA A 336 -3.97 -39.00 -12.29
CA ALA A 336 -2.68 -38.32 -12.19
C ALA A 336 -2.27 -37.98 -10.73
N LEU A 337 -3.25 -37.70 -9.84
CA LEU A 337 -3.01 -37.44 -8.41
C LEU A 337 -2.73 -38.72 -7.61
N GLN A 338 -3.29 -39.84 -8.01
CA GLN A 338 -3.23 -41.09 -7.26
C GLN A 338 -1.81 -41.56 -6.87
N PRO A 339 -0.76 -41.41 -7.73
CA PRO A 339 0.60 -41.85 -7.38
C PRO A 339 1.21 -41.13 -6.16
N PHE A 340 0.71 -39.94 -5.81
CA PHE A 340 1.18 -39.17 -4.67
C PHE A 340 0.46 -39.52 -3.37
N LEU A 341 -0.57 -40.36 -3.39
CA LEU A 341 -1.42 -40.69 -2.26
C LEU A 341 -1.24 -42.15 -1.85
N LYS A 342 -0.97 -42.40 -0.56
CA LYS A 342 -0.76 -43.72 -0.03
C LYS A 342 -2.08 -44.45 0.33
N LEU A 343 -3.01 -43.74 0.96
CA LEU A 343 -4.20 -44.33 1.57
C LEU A 343 -5.52 -43.67 1.11
N ASN A 344 -5.46 -42.40 0.70
CA ASN A 344 -6.67 -41.62 0.43
C ASN A 344 -7.02 -41.61 -1.06
N ALA A 345 -8.31 -41.42 -1.33
CA ALA A 345 -8.79 -41.21 -2.71
C ALA A 345 -8.43 -39.76 -3.17
N PRO A 346 -8.12 -39.59 -4.47
CA PRO A 346 -7.78 -38.29 -5.04
C PRO A 346 -9.03 -37.39 -5.22
N ASN A 347 -9.68 -37.07 -4.12
CA ASN A 347 -10.81 -36.15 -4.07
C ASN A 347 -10.34 -34.76 -3.63
N ASN A 348 -11.13 -33.74 -3.92
CA ASN A 348 -10.88 -32.40 -3.41
C ASN A 348 -11.72 -32.14 -2.14
N PRO A 349 -11.14 -31.84 -0.98
CA PRO A 349 -9.72 -31.65 -0.70
C PRO A 349 -8.88 -32.95 -0.81
N VAL A 350 -7.63 -32.81 -1.28
CA VAL A 350 -6.65 -33.91 -1.22
C VAL A 350 -5.99 -33.90 0.14
N ASP A 351 -6.15 -35.00 0.88
CA ASP A 351 -5.57 -35.20 2.20
C ASP A 351 -4.30 -36.09 2.11
N LEU A 352 -3.15 -35.56 2.49
CA LEU A 352 -1.88 -36.28 2.55
C LEU A 352 -1.77 -37.23 3.76
N ALA A 353 -2.72 -37.22 4.69
CA ALA A 353 -2.88 -38.16 5.81
C ALA A 353 -1.58 -38.47 6.54
N GLY A 354 -0.99 -37.52 7.24
CA GLY A 354 0.22 -37.70 8.02
C GLY A 354 1.46 -37.88 7.15
N ALA A 355 1.61 -37.00 6.17
CA ALA A 355 2.83 -36.82 5.42
C ALA A 355 3.99 -36.64 6.41
N ASP A 356 5.09 -37.30 6.12
CA ASP A 356 6.36 -37.10 6.82
C ASP A 356 7.40 -36.51 5.85
N ALA A 357 8.57 -36.15 6.34
CA ALA A 357 9.62 -35.55 5.52
C ALA A 357 10.01 -36.39 4.29
N SER A 358 9.73 -37.71 4.27
CA SER A 358 10.04 -38.61 3.13
C SER A 358 9.13 -38.34 1.92
N VAL A 359 8.02 -37.61 2.08
CA VAL A 359 7.03 -37.36 1.03
C VAL A 359 6.91 -35.86 0.63
N LEU A 360 7.88 -35.05 1.01
CA LEU A 360 7.85 -33.60 0.69
C LEU A 360 7.64 -33.34 -0.80
N TRP A 361 8.22 -34.11 -1.71
CA TRP A 361 7.98 -33.95 -3.15
C TRP A 361 6.54 -34.29 -3.57
N HIS A 362 5.77 -35.02 -2.75
CA HIS A 362 4.35 -35.25 -3.04
C HIS A 362 3.53 -33.96 -2.99
N PHE A 363 3.91 -32.98 -2.14
CA PHE A 363 3.27 -31.66 -2.15
C PHE A 363 3.39 -30.99 -3.52
N HIS A 364 4.60 -30.96 -4.09
CA HIS A 364 4.80 -30.41 -5.43
C HIS A 364 4.03 -31.20 -6.48
N GLY A 365 4.09 -32.54 -6.47
CA GLY A 365 3.39 -33.38 -7.44
C GLY A 365 1.87 -33.14 -7.45
N LEU A 366 1.25 -33.00 -6.27
CA LEU A 366 -0.17 -32.68 -6.13
C LEU A 366 -0.48 -31.27 -6.64
N VAL A 367 0.29 -30.27 -6.22
CA VAL A 367 0.09 -28.88 -6.63
C VAL A 367 0.29 -28.72 -8.13
N ASP A 368 1.37 -29.25 -8.71
CA ASP A 368 1.65 -29.18 -10.15
C ASP A 368 0.53 -29.85 -10.98
N THR A 369 0.09 -31.04 -10.57
CA THR A 369 -1.02 -31.74 -11.23
C THR A 369 -2.31 -30.93 -11.20
N MET A 370 -2.65 -30.33 -10.05
CA MET A 370 -3.84 -29.48 -9.92
C MET A 370 -3.73 -28.21 -10.76
N LEU A 371 -2.58 -27.52 -10.74
CA LEU A 371 -2.38 -26.31 -11.51
C LEU A 371 -2.50 -26.55 -13.02
N ARG A 372 -2.08 -27.71 -13.52
CA ARG A 372 -2.21 -28.08 -14.95
C ARG A 372 -3.61 -28.57 -15.33
N ALA A 373 -4.46 -28.90 -14.36
CA ALA A 373 -5.84 -29.30 -14.64
C ALA A 373 -6.71 -28.12 -15.09
N GLU A 374 -7.54 -28.31 -16.12
CA GLU A 374 -8.43 -27.22 -16.65
C GLU A 374 -9.53 -26.84 -15.65
N GLU A 375 -9.94 -27.75 -14.81
CA GLU A 375 -10.97 -27.56 -13.79
C GLU A 375 -10.47 -26.88 -12.50
N VAL A 376 -9.19 -26.56 -12.37
CA VAL A 376 -8.60 -25.88 -11.21
C VAL A 376 -8.08 -24.51 -11.63
N ASP A 377 -8.43 -23.46 -10.90
CA ASP A 377 -8.02 -22.08 -11.18
C ASP A 377 -7.00 -21.57 -10.16
N ALA A 378 -6.95 -22.15 -8.96
CA ALA A 378 -5.96 -21.87 -7.92
C ALA A 378 -5.81 -23.05 -6.98
N VAL A 379 -4.68 -23.11 -6.26
CA VAL A 379 -4.43 -24.13 -5.22
C VAL A 379 -4.18 -23.47 -3.88
N VAL A 380 -4.85 -23.99 -2.83
CA VAL A 380 -4.54 -23.70 -1.43
C VAL A 380 -3.83 -24.91 -0.84
N MET A 381 -2.66 -24.68 -0.26
CA MET A 381 -2.01 -25.65 0.63
C MET A 381 -2.33 -25.26 2.07
N THR A 382 -2.67 -26.22 2.91
CA THR A 382 -3.05 -25.94 4.30
C THR A 382 -2.49 -27.00 5.25
N GLY A 383 -1.94 -26.56 6.38
CA GLY A 383 -1.43 -27.41 7.44
C GLY A 383 0.00 -27.11 7.83
N TYR A 384 0.88 -28.09 7.62
CA TYR A 384 2.21 -28.11 8.22
C TYR A 384 3.35 -27.72 7.29
N PHE A 385 3.09 -27.63 5.97
CA PHE A 385 4.12 -27.26 5.00
C PHE A 385 4.78 -25.91 5.35
N GLY A 386 6.10 -25.88 5.33
CA GLY A 386 6.92 -24.78 5.87
C GLY A 386 7.41 -25.04 7.30
N GLY A 387 7.02 -26.17 7.92
CA GLY A 387 7.40 -26.54 9.27
C GLY A 387 8.25 -27.81 9.38
N TYR A 388 8.36 -28.59 8.32
CA TYR A 388 9.11 -29.86 8.36
C TYR A 388 10.59 -29.66 8.73
N GLY A 389 11.22 -28.62 8.16
CA GLY A 389 12.60 -28.26 8.50
C GLY A 389 12.80 -27.76 9.94
N ALA A 390 11.75 -27.25 10.59
CA ALA A 390 11.82 -26.82 11.99
C ALA A 390 11.92 -28.01 12.97
N TYR A 391 11.26 -29.14 12.65
CA TYR A 391 11.25 -30.33 13.50
C TYR A 391 12.26 -31.36 13.05
N HIS A 392 12.61 -31.36 11.77
CA HIS A 392 13.60 -32.23 11.14
C HIS A 392 14.58 -31.38 10.33
N PRO A 393 15.64 -30.83 10.95
CA PRO A 393 16.55 -29.88 10.28
C PRO A 393 17.14 -30.38 8.97
N GLU A 394 17.34 -31.69 8.84
CA GLU A 394 17.80 -32.36 7.62
C GLU A 394 16.79 -32.24 6.45
N SER A 395 15.53 -32.00 6.74
CA SER A 395 14.47 -31.83 5.73
C SER A 395 14.34 -30.39 5.21
N GLY A 396 14.90 -29.42 5.92
CA GLY A 396 14.78 -27.98 5.57
C GLY A 396 15.24 -27.64 4.14
N PRO A 397 16.43 -28.07 3.71
CA PRO A 397 16.89 -27.85 2.33
C PRO A 397 15.95 -28.46 1.30
N LEU A 398 15.43 -29.67 1.53
CA LEU A 398 14.49 -30.32 0.62
C LEU A 398 13.16 -29.62 0.60
N GLU A 399 12.64 -29.13 1.73
CA GLU A 399 11.39 -28.37 1.82
C GLU A 399 11.49 -27.06 1.06
N MET A 400 12.63 -26.37 1.10
CA MET A 400 12.89 -25.16 0.28
C MET A 400 12.94 -25.48 -1.22
N GLU A 401 13.57 -26.59 -1.63
CA GLU A 401 13.56 -27.02 -3.04
C GLU A 401 12.14 -27.28 -3.55
N VAL A 402 11.31 -27.91 -2.73
CA VAL A 402 9.89 -28.16 -3.03
C VAL A 402 9.11 -26.85 -3.12
N ALA A 403 9.34 -25.89 -2.22
CA ALA A 403 8.74 -24.57 -2.26
C ALA A 403 9.06 -23.84 -3.59
N GLU A 404 10.32 -23.88 -4.03
CA GLU A 404 10.73 -23.32 -5.33
C GLU A 404 10.08 -24.05 -6.52
N ALA A 405 9.92 -25.36 -6.45
CA ALA A 405 9.27 -26.12 -7.50
C ALA A 405 7.77 -25.76 -7.60
N ILE A 406 7.10 -25.58 -6.47
CA ILE A 406 5.70 -25.11 -6.41
C ILE A 406 5.57 -23.71 -7.03
N ALA A 407 6.46 -22.80 -6.70
CA ALA A 407 6.48 -21.45 -7.28
C ALA A 407 6.66 -21.50 -8.81
N ARG A 408 7.60 -22.30 -9.31
CA ARG A 408 7.80 -22.49 -10.75
C ARG A 408 6.52 -23.01 -11.45
N SER A 409 5.85 -24.01 -10.88
CA SER A 409 4.60 -24.54 -11.44
C SER A 409 3.50 -23.47 -11.47
N SER A 410 3.43 -22.65 -10.42
CA SER A 410 2.51 -21.50 -10.36
C SER A 410 2.82 -20.46 -11.44
N ASP A 411 4.09 -20.18 -11.72
CA ASP A 411 4.52 -19.22 -12.74
C ASP A 411 4.27 -19.76 -14.16
N GLU A 412 4.61 -21.03 -14.42
CA GLU A 412 4.39 -21.67 -15.71
C GLU A 412 2.92 -21.73 -16.10
N THR A 413 2.03 -21.93 -15.13
CA THR A 413 0.59 -22.02 -15.35
C THR A 413 -0.14 -20.67 -15.26
N GLY A 414 0.50 -19.66 -14.66
CA GLY A 414 -0.11 -18.37 -14.33
C GLY A 414 -1.19 -18.46 -13.24
N LYS A 415 -1.40 -19.64 -12.63
CA LYS A 415 -2.42 -19.86 -11.60
C LYS A 415 -1.84 -19.66 -10.22
N PRO A 416 -2.56 -18.97 -9.31
CA PRO A 416 -2.06 -18.71 -7.96
C PRO A 416 -1.99 -19.94 -7.08
N VAL A 417 -0.96 -20.00 -6.25
CA VAL A 417 -0.82 -20.89 -5.09
C VAL A 417 -0.76 -20.03 -3.84
N VAL A 418 -1.52 -20.39 -2.83
CA VAL A 418 -1.52 -19.74 -1.52
C VAL A 418 -1.28 -20.79 -0.45
N VAL A 419 -0.43 -20.50 0.52
CA VAL A 419 -0.09 -21.41 1.60
C VAL A 419 -0.65 -20.89 2.93
N GLN A 420 -1.41 -21.71 3.62
CA GLN A 420 -1.61 -21.56 5.05
C GLN A 420 -0.63 -22.50 5.75
N SER A 421 0.17 -21.96 6.66
CA SER A 421 1.13 -22.73 7.43
C SER A 421 0.99 -22.45 8.92
N MET A 422 0.99 -23.52 9.73
CA MET A 422 1.03 -23.40 11.19
C MET A 422 2.34 -22.76 11.68
N GLU A 423 3.39 -22.81 10.86
CA GLU A 423 4.73 -22.26 11.15
C GLU A 423 4.97 -20.88 10.56
N GLU A 424 3.95 -20.22 10.00
CA GLU A 424 4.07 -18.90 9.38
C GLU A 424 4.80 -17.89 10.27
N ALA A 425 4.40 -17.83 11.57
CA ALA A 425 4.96 -16.90 12.54
C ALA A 425 6.42 -17.17 12.92
N SER A 426 6.94 -18.35 12.65
CA SER A 426 8.35 -18.70 12.94
C SER A 426 9.32 -17.95 12.02
N GLY A 427 8.87 -17.56 10.81
CA GLY A 427 9.71 -16.93 9.80
C GLY A 427 10.96 -17.72 9.44
N ASN A 428 10.88 -19.06 9.53
CA ASN A 428 11.99 -19.96 9.19
C ASN A 428 12.38 -19.87 7.71
N ASP A 429 13.45 -20.57 7.31
CA ASP A 429 14.01 -20.48 5.96
C ASP A 429 13.01 -20.84 4.86
N THR A 430 12.19 -21.86 5.05
CA THR A 430 11.16 -22.28 4.08
C THR A 430 10.07 -21.22 3.94
N ILE A 431 9.59 -20.66 5.04
CA ILE A 431 8.58 -19.59 5.03
C ILE A 431 9.14 -18.35 4.33
N ARG A 432 10.37 -17.94 4.64
CA ARG A 432 11.03 -16.84 3.92
C ARG A 432 11.16 -17.15 2.44
N ARG A 433 11.59 -18.37 2.09
CA ARG A 433 11.77 -18.77 0.70
C ARG A 433 10.47 -18.74 -0.10
N LEU A 434 9.37 -19.25 0.44
CA LEU A 434 8.04 -19.15 -0.19
C LEU A 434 7.69 -17.68 -0.54
N ARG A 435 7.90 -16.76 0.41
CA ARG A 435 7.63 -15.32 0.23
C ARG A 435 8.54 -14.69 -0.82
N GLU A 436 9.84 -15.06 -0.84
CA GLU A 436 10.80 -14.57 -1.83
C GLU A 436 10.45 -15.00 -3.26
N VAL A 437 9.87 -16.21 -3.41
CA VAL A 437 9.44 -16.74 -4.72
C VAL A 437 7.97 -16.47 -5.03
N ASP A 438 7.39 -15.43 -4.44
CA ASP A 438 6.03 -14.96 -4.71
C ASP A 438 4.90 -15.97 -4.39
N VAL A 439 5.11 -16.84 -3.42
CA VAL A 439 4.05 -17.70 -2.85
C VAL A 439 3.61 -17.10 -1.52
N PRO A 440 2.42 -16.48 -1.43
CA PRO A 440 1.93 -15.89 -0.18
C PRO A 440 1.70 -16.95 0.89
N VAL A 441 2.15 -16.65 2.13
CA VAL A 441 2.00 -17.54 3.28
C VAL A 441 1.26 -16.81 4.39
N PHE A 442 0.25 -17.48 4.93
CA PHE A 442 -0.62 -16.97 6.00
C PHE A 442 -0.68 -17.93 7.18
N SER A 443 -0.93 -17.39 8.38
CA SER A 443 -1.06 -18.20 9.60
C SER A 443 -2.43 -18.89 9.72
N ARG A 444 -3.48 -18.32 9.10
CA ARG A 444 -4.85 -18.79 9.24
C ARG A 444 -5.46 -19.14 7.90
N ILE A 445 -6.37 -20.14 7.93
CA ILE A 445 -7.04 -20.64 6.72
C ILE A 445 -7.88 -19.53 6.08
N GLU A 446 -8.63 -18.77 6.86
CA GLU A 446 -9.46 -17.68 6.37
C GLU A 446 -8.64 -16.58 5.68
N GLN A 447 -7.42 -16.25 6.17
CA GLN A 447 -6.54 -15.30 5.49
C GLN A 447 -6.09 -15.83 4.12
N ALA A 448 -5.73 -17.10 4.03
CA ALA A 448 -5.32 -17.73 2.78
C ALA A 448 -6.47 -17.76 1.75
N ILE A 449 -7.70 -17.99 2.20
CA ILE A 449 -8.89 -17.97 1.33
C ILE A 449 -9.24 -16.54 0.93
N ASP A 450 -9.22 -15.58 1.88
CA ASP A 450 -9.43 -14.15 1.58
C ASP A 450 -8.41 -13.63 0.56
N ALA A 451 -7.17 -14.12 0.59
CA ALA A 451 -6.17 -13.81 -0.41
C ALA A 451 -6.61 -14.23 -1.82
N LEU A 452 -7.22 -15.42 -1.98
CA LEU A 452 -7.79 -15.85 -3.27
C LEU A 452 -8.96 -14.97 -3.71
N VAL A 453 -9.82 -14.55 -2.78
CA VAL A 453 -10.91 -13.60 -3.08
C VAL A 453 -10.35 -12.27 -3.60
N LEU A 454 -9.22 -11.81 -3.05
CA LEU A 454 -8.54 -10.61 -3.54
C LEU A 454 -8.01 -10.75 -4.97
N LEU A 455 -7.71 -11.96 -5.42
CA LEU A 455 -7.26 -12.26 -6.79
C LEU A 455 -8.43 -12.44 -7.79
N ASP A 456 -9.67 -12.54 -7.28
CA ASP A 456 -10.89 -12.59 -8.10
C ASP A 456 -11.24 -11.18 -8.60
N ARG A 457 -10.41 -10.66 -9.50
CA ARG A 457 -10.54 -9.33 -10.07
C ARG A 457 -10.65 -9.44 -11.58
N PRO A 458 -11.43 -8.56 -12.22
CA PRO A 458 -11.30 -8.41 -13.66
C PRO A 458 -9.85 -7.98 -13.97
N PRO A 459 -9.28 -8.47 -15.08
CA PRO A 459 -7.98 -8.01 -15.53
C PRO A 459 -8.02 -6.48 -15.69
N ILE A 460 -6.91 -5.81 -15.32
CA ILE A 460 -6.76 -4.37 -15.52
C ILE A 460 -6.92 -4.09 -17.02
N VAL A 461 -8.07 -3.55 -17.41
CA VAL A 461 -8.31 -3.16 -18.79
C VAL A 461 -7.71 -1.78 -19.01
N GLN A 462 -6.52 -1.72 -19.59
CA GLN A 462 -5.92 -0.45 -19.99
C GLN A 462 -6.84 0.24 -21.00
N GLY A 463 -7.22 1.47 -20.72
CA GLY A 463 -7.74 2.39 -21.73
C GLY A 463 -9.25 2.62 -21.78
N VAL A 464 -10.04 2.22 -20.80
CA VAL A 464 -11.41 2.73 -20.69
C VAL A 464 -11.38 4.02 -19.87
N ALA A 465 -11.24 5.16 -20.56
CA ALA A 465 -11.56 6.45 -19.94
C ALA A 465 -13.03 6.41 -19.48
N PRO A 466 -13.36 6.82 -18.25
CA PRO A 466 -14.76 6.94 -17.86
C PRO A 466 -15.46 7.88 -18.85
N ALA A 467 -16.67 7.50 -19.25
CA ALA A 467 -17.53 8.40 -20.01
C ALA A 467 -17.59 9.73 -19.24
N GLY A 468 -17.21 10.82 -19.90
CA GLY A 468 -17.10 12.11 -19.24
C GLY A 468 -18.39 12.43 -18.48
N VAL A 469 -18.25 12.65 -17.18
CA VAL A 469 -19.34 13.21 -16.38
C VAL A 469 -19.63 14.59 -16.98
N PRO A 470 -20.88 14.89 -17.37
CA PRO A 470 -21.21 16.23 -17.88
C PRO A 470 -20.76 17.28 -16.84
N ASP A 471 -20.02 18.27 -17.30
CA ASP A 471 -19.58 19.40 -16.49
C ASP A 471 -20.80 20.28 -16.13
N ARG A 472 -21.54 19.83 -15.11
CA ARG A 472 -22.71 20.54 -14.59
C ARG A 472 -22.52 20.75 -13.11
N THR A 473 -22.18 21.96 -12.74
CA THR A 473 -22.24 22.43 -11.36
C THR A 473 -23.70 22.59 -10.95
N LEU A 474 -24.24 21.61 -10.24
CA LEU A 474 -25.44 21.80 -9.44
C LEU A 474 -25.05 22.65 -8.22
N GLY A 475 -25.85 23.67 -7.90
CA GLY A 475 -25.63 24.43 -6.66
C GLY A 475 -25.68 23.54 -5.42
N ASP A 476 -25.15 23.99 -4.28
CA ASP A 476 -25.04 23.22 -3.03
C ASP A 476 -26.35 22.56 -2.56
N ARG A 477 -27.50 23.07 -3.00
CA ARG A 477 -28.83 22.51 -2.72
C ARG A 477 -29.73 22.68 -3.94
N PRO A 478 -29.59 21.88 -5.01
CA PRO A 478 -30.44 21.99 -6.18
C PRO A 478 -31.91 21.68 -5.82
N ALA A 479 -32.84 22.34 -6.45
CA ALA A 479 -34.24 21.98 -6.33
C ALA A 479 -34.47 20.59 -6.93
N TYR A 480 -35.43 19.83 -6.37
CA TYR A 480 -35.70 18.44 -6.81
C TYR A 480 -35.88 18.29 -8.33
N PRO A 481 -36.61 19.17 -9.05
CA PRO A 481 -36.74 19.07 -10.50
C PRO A 481 -35.42 19.25 -11.24
N GLU A 482 -34.54 20.11 -10.73
CA GLU A 482 -33.22 20.40 -11.31
C GLU A 482 -32.26 19.25 -11.09
N ALA A 483 -32.23 18.69 -9.87
CA ALA A 483 -31.44 17.49 -9.56
C ALA A 483 -31.92 16.29 -10.38
N ARG A 484 -33.23 16.09 -10.51
CA ARG A 484 -33.84 15.02 -11.31
C ARG A 484 -33.48 15.14 -12.78
N ALA A 485 -33.53 16.35 -13.37
CA ALA A 485 -33.18 16.57 -14.75
C ALA A 485 -31.70 16.26 -15.03
N ALA A 486 -30.80 16.68 -14.12
CA ALA A 486 -29.38 16.39 -14.23
C ALA A 486 -29.06 14.89 -14.16
N LEU A 487 -29.74 14.16 -13.28
CA LEU A 487 -29.57 12.71 -13.14
C LEU A 487 -30.18 11.95 -14.34
N ALA A 488 -31.28 12.43 -14.91
CA ALA A 488 -31.86 11.86 -16.12
C ALA A 488 -30.92 11.96 -17.33
N GLU A 489 -30.15 13.04 -17.45
CA GLU A 489 -29.11 13.19 -18.49
C GLU A 489 -27.97 12.17 -18.33
N LEU A 490 -27.76 11.65 -17.11
CA LEU A 490 -26.81 10.57 -16.82
C LEU A 490 -27.42 9.16 -17.05
N GLY A 491 -28.62 9.07 -17.62
CA GLY A 491 -29.29 7.80 -17.90
C GLY A 491 -30.03 7.20 -16.69
N ILE A 492 -30.22 7.93 -15.61
CA ILE A 492 -30.99 7.47 -14.45
C ILE A 492 -32.48 7.71 -14.75
N GLU A 493 -33.25 6.62 -14.92
CA GLU A 493 -34.69 6.68 -15.14
C GLU A 493 -35.44 6.99 -13.84
N PHE A 494 -36.31 7.97 -13.89
CA PHE A 494 -37.22 8.30 -12.78
C PHE A 494 -38.67 7.93 -13.17
N PRO A 495 -39.49 7.52 -12.19
CA PRO A 495 -40.93 7.40 -12.41
C PRO A 495 -41.53 8.70 -12.95
N PRO A 496 -42.59 8.64 -13.75
CA PRO A 496 -43.30 9.84 -14.15
C PRO A 496 -43.71 10.67 -12.94
N GLY A 497 -43.47 11.95 -12.98
CA GLY A 497 -43.79 12.86 -11.89
C GLY A 497 -44.04 14.27 -12.41
N GLN A 498 -44.96 14.98 -11.80
CA GLN A 498 -45.31 16.36 -12.13
C GLN A 498 -45.10 17.21 -10.89
N LEU A 499 -44.64 18.44 -11.09
CA LEU A 499 -44.50 19.41 -10.01
C LEU A 499 -45.89 19.94 -9.68
N ALA A 500 -46.37 19.76 -8.46
CA ALA A 500 -47.57 20.41 -7.96
C ALA A 500 -47.21 21.81 -7.46
N THR A 501 -47.96 22.80 -7.87
CA THR A 501 -47.78 24.22 -7.48
C THR A 501 -48.69 24.63 -6.31
N SER A 502 -49.67 23.76 -5.96
CA SER A 502 -50.53 23.91 -4.81
C SER A 502 -50.81 22.58 -4.14
N ALA A 503 -51.33 22.61 -2.93
CA ALA A 503 -51.75 21.39 -2.20
C ALA A 503 -52.98 20.67 -2.83
N GLU A 504 -53.70 21.41 -3.72
CA GLU A 504 -54.87 20.83 -4.43
C GLU A 504 -54.41 20.07 -5.70
N GLU A 505 -53.23 20.39 -6.26
CA GLU A 505 -52.64 19.68 -7.40
C GLU A 505 -51.85 18.44 -6.98
N ALA A 506 -51.46 18.31 -5.72
CA ALA A 506 -50.68 17.23 -5.18
C ALA A 506 -51.52 16.03 -4.74
#